data_48bea33476d0a2dcf766be72dbc727e5
#
_entry.id   48bea33476d0a2dcf766be72dbc727e5
#
_cell.length_a   1.000
_cell.length_b   1.000
_cell.length_c   1.000
_cell.angle_alpha   90.00
_cell.angle_beta   90.00
_cell.angle_gamma   90.00
#
_symmetry.space_group_name_H-M   'P 1'
#
loop_
_entity.id
_entity.type
_entity.pdbx_description
1 polymer ?
#
loop_
_entity_poly.entity_id
_entity_poly.type
_entity_poly.pdbx_seq_one_letter_code
_entity_poly.pdbx_strand_id
1 'polypeptide(L)'
;LNGYTDISITQFFGDLELPKNIYSEKIKSKEEQIFMENEIPLVVNYLKNHVDIWNMGLLLQFQTGMRIGEISALKPEDIHTDHISVQRTQVKYKNEDGKVRFAIQEVAKTKAENRDVYFTDSVKWTLKQIENLNPHGEFLFMNKGKRILENTFNKRLNSVCEELHITPKSTHKIRRTYGTTLIDNSVNESTIAEQMGHSDISVMKNYYYYSNKSKSTKLKQLDKAINF
;
A
#
# COMPACT_ATOMS: atom_id res chain seq x y z
N LEU A 1 37.04 -28.34 30.75
CA LEU A 1 36.23 -27.62 31.75
C LEU A 1 35.46 -26.53 31.00
N ASN A 2 34.26 -26.85 30.54
CA ASN A 2 33.35 -25.92 29.88
C ASN A 2 32.56 -25.18 30.96
N GLY A 3 33.00 -23.95 31.29
CA GLY A 3 32.26 -23.07 32.19
C GLY A 3 31.03 -22.51 31.51
N TYR A 4 29.91 -23.20 31.55
CA TYR A 4 28.60 -22.60 31.32
C TYR A 4 28.20 -21.90 32.63
N THR A 5 28.10 -20.57 32.57
CA THR A 5 27.52 -19.82 33.67
C THR A 5 26.01 -20.02 33.62
N ASP A 6 25.45 -20.55 34.74
CA ASP A 6 23.99 -20.66 34.95
C ASP A 6 23.32 -19.28 35.16
N ILE A 7 23.44 -18.40 34.19
CA ILE A 7 22.68 -17.17 34.20
C ILE A 7 21.35 -17.48 33.53
N SER A 8 20.29 -17.53 34.31
CA SER A 8 18.93 -17.62 33.78
C SER A 8 18.69 -16.48 32.82
N ILE A 9 18.20 -16.79 31.58
CA ILE A 9 17.81 -15.77 30.55
C ILE A 9 16.86 -14.74 31.17
N THR A 10 15.99 -15.17 32.07
CA THR A 10 15.05 -14.28 32.79
C THR A 10 15.78 -13.30 33.72
N GLN A 11 16.87 -13.76 34.39
CA GLN A 11 17.67 -12.92 35.27
C GLN A 11 18.52 -11.94 34.48
N PHE A 12 19.09 -12.36 33.34
CA PHE A 12 19.83 -11.48 32.43
C PHE A 12 18.97 -10.33 31.87
N PHE A 13 17.71 -10.63 31.48
CA PHE A 13 16.79 -9.60 31.03
C PHE A 13 16.17 -8.77 32.17
N GLY A 14 16.09 -9.29 33.38
CA GLY A 14 15.61 -8.56 34.58
C GLY A 14 16.59 -7.49 35.05
N ASP A 15 17.90 -7.75 34.89
CA ASP A 15 18.97 -6.81 35.29
C ASP A 15 19.33 -5.80 34.18
N LEU A 16 18.72 -5.91 33.00
CA LEU A 16 18.95 -5.01 31.88
C LEU A 16 18.10 -3.75 32.04
N GLU A 17 18.62 -2.74 32.75
CA GLU A 17 18.05 -1.40 32.74
C GLU A 17 18.25 -0.78 31.35
N LEU A 18 17.30 -0.99 30.45
CA LEU A 18 17.26 -0.29 29.17
C LEU A 18 16.90 1.19 29.43
N PRO A 19 17.70 2.16 28.95
CA PRO A 19 17.36 3.56 29.06
C PRO A 19 15.93 3.80 28.56
N LYS A 20 15.08 4.43 29.35
CA LYS A 20 13.65 4.67 29.07
C LYS A 20 13.36 5.38 27.73
N ASN A 21 14.39 5.87 27.03
CA ASN A 21 14.28 6.65 25.79
C ASN A 21 14.83 5.98 24.55
N ILE A 22 15.24 4.70 24.58
CA ILE A 22 15.76 3.98 23.40
C ILE A 22 14.65 3.77 22.35
N TYR A 23 13.39 3.75 22.73
CA TYR A 23 12.24 3.53 21.86
C TYR A 23 11.14 4.61 21.97
N SER A 24 11.52 5.88 22.12
CA SER A 24 10.55 6.91 21.79
C SER A 24 10.38 6.92 20.27
N GLU A 25 9.65 5.97 19.73
CA GLU A 25 9.12 6.11 18.37
C GLU A 25 8.35 7.42 18.34
N LYS A 26 8.87 8.39 17.58
CA LYS A 26 8.17 9.63 17.32
C LYS A 26 6.83 9.24 16.71
N ILE A 27 5.75 9.34 17.48
CA ILE A 27 4.42 8.99 16.99
C ILE A 27 4.15 9.90 15.80
N LYS A 28 4.19 9.33 14.61
CA LYS A 28 3.94 10.07 13.37
C LYS A 28 2.51 10.57 13.37
N SER A 29 2.30 11.78 12.92
CA SER A 29 0.96 12.34 12.81
C SER A 29 0.13 11.51 11.83
N LYS A 30 -1.18 11.63 11.93
CA LYS A 30 -2.13 10.95 11.06
C LYS A 30 -1.93 11.37 9.59
N GLU A 31 -1.66 12.65 9.37
CA GLU A 31 -1.39 13.26 8.08
C GLU A 31 -0.13 12.69 7.41
N GLU A 32 0.83 12.20 8.20
CA GLU A 32 2.01 11.50 7.69
C GLU A 32 1.74 10.03 7.37
N GLN A 33 0.65 9.45 7.87
CA GLN A 33 0.37 8.01 7.78
C GLN A 33 -0.59 7.63 6.66
N ILE A 34 -1.52 8.51 6.28
CA ILE A 34 -2.54 8.28 5.26
C ILE A 34 -2.80 9.56 4.47
N PHE A 35 -3.41 9.44 3.30
CA PHE A 35 -4.01 10.58 2.60
C PHE A 35 -5.34 10.93 3.26
N MET A 36 -5.51 12.20 3.58
CA MET A 36 -6.72 12.71 4.22
C MET A 36 -7.87 12.86 3.19
N GLU A 37 -9.11 12.92 3.68
CA GLU A 37 -10.32 13.02 2.86
C GLU A 37 -10.26 14.16 1.82
N ASN A 38 -9.65 15.28 2.16
CA ASN A 38 -9.46 16.43 1.26
C ASN A 38 -8.26 16.28 0.30
N GLU A 39 -7.25 15.48 0.64
CA GLU A 39 -6.07 15.26 -0.20
C GLU A 39 -6.34 14.24 -1.33
N ILE A 40 -7.16 13.21 -1.05
CA ILE A 40 -7.45 12.13 -2.01
C ILE A 40 -7.96 12.68 -3.36
N PRO A 41 -9.01 13.54 -3.42
CA PRO A 41 -9.48 14.06 -4.70
C PRO A 41 -8.43 14.92 -5.42
N LEU A 42 -7.58 15.65 -4.70
CA LEU A 42 -6.52 16.46 -5.31
C LEU A 42 -5.51 15.57 -6.04
N VAL A 43 -5.01 14.52 -5.34
CA VAL A 43 -4.05 13.58 -5.92
C VAL A 43 -4.69 12.79 -7.06
N VAL A 44 -5.89 12.24 -6.88
CA VAL A 44 -6.58 11.44 -7.91
C VAL A 44 -6.85 12.27 -9.16
N ASN A 45 -7.31 13.52 -9.03
CA ASN A 45 -7.53 14.42 -10.17
C ASN A 45 -6.22 14.78 -10.87
N TYR A 46 -5.14 15.05 -10.09
CA TYR A 46 -3.82 15.27 -10.68
C TYR A 46 -3.39 14.07 -11.54
N LEU A 47 -3.45 12.85 -10.99
CA LEU A 47 -3.05 11.62 -11.69
C LEU A 47 -3.87 11.39 -12.96
N LYS A 48 -5.18 11.69 -12.94
CA LYS A 48 -6.07 11.58 -14.12
C LYS A 48 -5.77 12.63 -15.20
N ASN A 49 -5.40 13.83 -14.81
CA ASN A 49 -5.14 14.94 -15.74
C ASN A 49 -3.71 14.87 -16.33
N HIS A 50 -2.80 14.13 -15.71
CA HIS A 50 -1.41 13.95 -16.16
C HIS A 50 -1.17 12.48 -16.49
N VAL A 51 -1.76 11.99 -17.59
CA VAL A 51 -1.72 10.59 -17.99
C VAL A 51 -0.29 10.20 -18.42
N ASP A 52 0.38 9.42 -17.60
CA ASP A 52 1.61 8.71 -17.90
C ASP A 52 1.63 7.36 -17.19
N ILE A 53 2.55 6.49 -17.52
CA ILE A 53 2.57 5.11 -17.04
C ILE A 53 2.77 5.03 -15.51
N TRP A 54 3.51 5.96 -14.88
CA TRP A 54 3.71 6.00 -13.44
C TRP A 54 2.47 6.52 -12.72
N ASN A 55 1.86 7.58 -13.26
CA ASN A 55 0.63 8.15 -12.69
C ASN A 55 -0.52 7.15 -12.78
N MET A 56 -0.62 6.40 -13.87
CA MET A 56 -1.65 5.37 -13.99
C MET A 56 -1.42 4.21 -13.02
N GLY A 57 -0.16 3.84 -12.73
CA GLY A 57 0.15 2.85 -11.70
C GLY A 57 -0.20 3.32 -10.28
N LEU A 58 0.08 4.58 -9.95
CA LEU A 58 -0.33 5.16 -8.68
C LEU A 58 -1.86 5.27 -8.57
N LEU A 59 -2.54 5.66 -9.65
CA LEU A 59 -4.01 5.72 -9.69
C LEU A 59 -4.63 4.34 -9.49
N LEU A 60 -4.10 3.32 -10.18
CA LEU A 60 -4.52 1.93 -9.99
C LEU A 60 -4.35 1.50 -8.52
N GLN A 61 -3.25 1.90 -7.88
CA GLN A 61 -3.03 1.62 -6.47
C GLN A 61 -4.06 2.29 -5.54
N PHE A 62 -4.43 3.54 -5.80
CA PHE A 62 -5.50 4.22 -5.06
C PHE A 62 -6.86 3.53 -5.22
N GLN A 63 -7.12 2.95 -6.38
CA GLN A 63 -8.39 2.32 -6.73
C GLN A 63 -8.50 0.86 -6.26
N THR A 64 -7.38 0.17 -6.01
CA THR A 64 -7.35 -1.28 -5.74
C THR A 64 -6.70 -1.64 -4.40
N GLY A 65 -5.92 -0.72 -3.82
CA GLY A 65 -5.16 -0.98 -2.60
C GLY A 65 -4.04 -2.02 -2.74
N MET A 66 -3.69 -2.47 -3.95
CA MET A 66 -2.63 -3.46 -4.20
C MET A 66 -1.28 -2.98 -3.66
N ARG A 67 -0.38 -3.92 -3.33
CA ARG A 67 1.00 -3.57 -2.99
C ARG A 67 1.71 -3.06 -4.25
N ILE A 68 2.57 -2.06 -4.11
CA ILE A 68 3.26 -1.51 -5.28
C ILE A 68 4.15 -2.54 -5.99
N GLY A 69 4.70 -3.51 -5.25
CA GLY A 69 5.42 -4.64 -5.82
C GLY A 69 4.52 -5.55 -6.67
N GLU A 70 3.27 -5.76 -6.28
CA GLU A 70 2.26 -6.49 -7.05
C GLU A 70 1.94 -5.71 -8.34
N ILE A 71 1.66 -4.41 -8.26
CA ILE A 71 1.42 -3.54 -9.43
C ILE A 71 2.60 -3.59 -10.40
N SER A 72 3.84 -3.44 -9.90
CA SER A 72 5.05 -3.50 -10.72
C SER A 72 5.24 -4.87 -11.44
N ALA A 73 4.58 -5.92 -10.96
CA ALA A 73 4.68 -7.28 -11.48
C ALA A 73 3.48 -7.71 -12.33
N LEU A 74 2.46 -6.83 -12.51
CA LEU A 74 1.27 -7.16 -13.30
C LEU A 74 1.60 -7.39 -14.76
N LYS A 75 0.97 -8.43 -15.33
CA LYS A 75 0.98 -8.74 -16.75
C LYS A 75 -0.41 -8.55 -17.37
N PRO A 76 -0.51 -8.42 -18.70
CA PRO A 76 -1.83 -8.30 -19.36
C PRO A 76 -2.79 -9.46 -19.04
N GLU A 77 -2.27 -10.67 -18.90
CA GLU A 77 -3.05 -11.89 -18.57
C GLU A 77 -3.68 -11.90 -17.19
N ASP A 78 -3.21 -11.03 -16.28
CA ASP A 78 -3.75 -10.92 -14.91
C ASP A 78 -5.03 -10.08 -14.86
N ILE A 79 -5.37 -9.38 -15.96
CA ILE A 79 -6.52 -8.47 -16.01
C ILE A 79 -7.73 -9.23 -16.57
N HIS A 80 -8.77 -9.33 -15.76
CA HIS A 80 -10.06 -9.93 -16.11
C HIS A 80 -11.15 -8.85 -16.23
N THR A 81 -12.39 -9.27 -16.48
CA THR A 81 -13.52 -8.35 -16.71
C THR A 81 -13.87 -7.52 -15.50
N ASP A 82 -13.73 -8.07 -14.29
CA ASP A 82 -14.19 -7.52 -13.00
C ASP A 82 -13.17 -7.61 -11.87
N HIS A 83 -12.00 -8.23 -12.12
CA HIS A 83 -10.94 -8.41 -11.13
C HIS A 83 -9.55 -8.42 -11.74
N ILE A 84 -8.54 -8.28 -10.89
CA ILE A 84 -7.12 -8.46 -11.19
C ILE A 84 -6.63 -9.64 -10.36
N SER A 85 -6.10 -10.69 -11.02
CA SER A 85 -5.49 -11.82 -10.34
C SER A 85 -4.07 -11.48 -9.89
N VAL A 86 -3.82 -11.45 -8.58
CA VAL A 86 -2.50 -11.18 -8.01
C VAL A 86 -1.71 -12.47 -7.92
N GLN A 87 -0.82 -12.69 -8.87
CA GLN A 87 -0.02 -13.92 -8.98
C GLN A 87 1.47 -13.71 -8.70
N ARG A 88 1.95 -12.47 -8.75
CA ARG A 88 3.37 -12.13 -8.67
C ARG A 88 3.58 -10.85 -7.88
N THR A 89 4.78 -10.74 -7.31
CA THR A 89 5.22 -9.48 -6.68
C THR A 89 6.69 -9.22 -7.00
N GLN A 90 7.05 -7.95 -7.07
CA GLN A 90 8.44 -7.54 -7.10
C GLN A 90 9.01 -7.60 -5.70
N VAL A 91 10.14 -8.28 -5.56
CA VAL A 91 10.91 -8.33 -4.32
C VAL A 91 12.26 -7.63 -4.49
N LYS A 92 12.71 -7.02 -3.40
CA LYS A 92 14.01 -6.39 -3.29
C LYS A 92 14.93 -7.29 -2.49
N TYR A 93 16.14 -7.57 -3.01
CA TYR A 93 17.13 -8.36 -2.31
C TYR A 93 18.54 -7.77 -2.51
N LYS A 94 19.50 -8.20 -1.70
CA LYS A 94 20.91 -7.92 -1.91
C LYS A 94 21.57 -9.13 -2.56
N ASN A 95 22.33 -8.90 -3.66
CA ASN A 95 23.14 -9.96 -4.24
C ASN A 95 24.40 -10.22 -3.39
N GLU A 96 25.24 -11.16 -3.82
CA GLU A 96 26.49 -11.52 -3.14
C GLU A 96 27.44 -10.34 -2.97
N ASP A 97 27.46 -9.39 -3.89
CA ASP A 97 28.26 -8.13 -3.80
C ASP A 97 27.62 -7.08 -2.87
N GLY A 98 26.53 -7.39 -2.16
CA GLY A 98 25.79 -6.46 -1.32
C GLY A 98 24.97 -5.41 -2.09
N LYS A 99 24.92 -5.48 -3.44
CA LYS A 99 24.16 -4.54 -4.27
C LYS A 99 22.68 -4.90 -4.29
N VAL A 100 21.85 -3.88 -4.21
CA VAL A 100 20.40 -4.03 -4.29
C VAL A 100 19.98 -4.46 -5.70
N ARG A 101 19.16 -5.51 -5.77
CA ARG A 101 18.54 -6.04 -6.97
C ARG A 101 17.04 -6.21 -6.77
N PHE A 102 16.32 -6.34 -7.88
CA PHE A 102 14.89 -6.59 -7.91
C PHE A 102 14.60 -7.81 -8.77
N ALA A 103 13.78 -8.70 -8.26
CA ALA A 103 13.30 -9.88 -8.98
C ALA A 103 11.77 -9.94 -8.96
N ILE A 104 11.20 -10.71 -9.87
CA ILE A 104 9.81 -11.15 -9.76
C ILE A 104 9.82 -12.45 -8.98
N GLN A 105 8.95 -12.52 -8.00
CA GLN A 105 8.63 -13.71 -7.25
C GLN A 105 7.18 -14.06 -7.50
N GLU A 106 6.93 -15.30 -7.90
CA GLU A 106 5.60 -15.88 -7.90
C GLU A 106 5.09 -15.84 -6.44
N VAL A 107 3.86 -15.41 -6.27
CA VAL A 107 3.22 -15.42 -4.96
C VAL A 107 3.03 -16.88 -4.57
N ALA A 108 3.51 -17.27 -3.39
CA ALA A 108 3.37 -18.64 -2.91
C ALA A 108 1.89 -19.02 -2.84
N LYS A 109 1.55 -20.28 -3.17
CA LYS A 109 0.17 -20.79 -3.24
C LYS A 109 -0.60 -20.81 -1.90
N THR A 110 -0.30 -19.88 -0.98
CA THR A 110 -1.16 -19.66 0.19
C THR A 110 -2.38 -18.88 -0.24
N LYS A 111 -3.58 -19.29 0.21
CA LYS A 111 -4.86 -18.68 -0.17
C LYS A 111 -4.95 -17.16 0.06
N ALA A 112 -4.14 -16.61 0.94
CA ALA A 112 -4.17 -15.19 1.28
C ALA A 112 -3.33 -14.32 0.33
N GLU A 113 -2.32 -14.88 -0.32
CA GLU A 113 -1.39 -14.13 -1.18
C GLU A 113 -1.80 -14.18 -2.64
N ASN A 114 -2.28 -15.35 -3.13
CA ASN A 114 -2.89 -15.49 -4.45
C ASN A 114 -4.38 -15.15 -4.32
N ARG A 115 -4.77 -13.98 -4.77
CA ARG A 115 -6.12 -13.43 -4.62
C ARG A 115 -6.58 -12.68 -5.85
N ASP A 116 -7.88 -12.57 -5.99
CA ASP A 116 -8.52 -11.70 -6.94
C ASP A 116 -8.87 -10.37 -6.30
N VAL A 117 -8.42 -9.28 -6.88
CA VAL A 117 -8.74 -7.91 -6.46
C VAL A 117 -9.87 -7.42 -7.34
N TYR A 118 -11.09 -7.43 -6.81
CA TYR A 118 -12.27 -6.94 -7.52
C TYR A 118 -12.22 -5.43 -7.68
N PHE A 119 -12.78 -4.93 -8.77
CA PHE A 119 -12.74 -3.51 -9.07
C PHE A 119 -14.05 -2.99 -9.69
N THR A 120 -14.24 -1.68 -9.58
CA THR A 120 -15.37 -0.96 -10.15
C THR A 120 -15.06 -0.44 -11.55
N ASP A 121 -16.07 0.07 -12.26
CA ASP A 121 -15.91 0.63 -13.62
C ASP A 121 -14.87 1.77 -13.69
N SER A 122 -14.63 2.49 -12.59
CA SER A 122 -13.62 3.54 -12.55
C SER A 122 -12.20 3.01 -12.82
N VAL A 123 -11.92 1.74 -12.49
CA VAL A 123 -10.63 1.09 -12.75
C VAL A 123 -10.47 0.74 -14.24
N LYS A 124 -11.57 0.40 -14.92
CA LYS A 124 -11.53 0.06 -16.35
C LYS A 124 -10.94 1.20 -17.21
N TRP A 125 -11.31 2.45 -16.87
CA TRP A 125 -10.70 3.60 -17.53
C TRP A 125 -9.18 3.65 -17.32
N THR A 126 -8.72 3.43 -16.08
CA THR A 126 -7.28 3.43 -15.76
C THR A 126 -6.54 2.32 -16.49
N LEU A 127 -7.10 1.11 -16.52
CA LEU A 127 -6.53 -0.03 -17.25
C LEU A 127 -6.46 0.25 -18.76
N LYS A 128 -7.47 0.89 -19.32
CA LYS A 128 -7.46 1.30 -20.74
C LYS A 128 -6.36 2.33 -21.05
N GLN A 129 -6.10 3.27 -20.13
CA GLN A 129 -4.98 4.21 -20.30
C GLN A 129 -3.64 3.47 -20.24
N ILE A 130 -3.48 2.52 -19.31
CA ILE A 130 -2.26 1.68 -19.21
C ILE A 130 -2.02 0.89 -20.50
N GLU A 131 -3.06 0.24 -21.02
CA GLU A 131 -3.00 -0.49 -22.29
C GLU A 131 -2.57 0.43 -23.46
N ASN A 132 -3.14 1.62 -23.56
CA ASN A 132 -2.78 2.61 -24.60
C ASN A 132 -1.32 3.07 -24.49
N LEU A 133 -0.79 3.22 -23.25
CA LEU A 133 0.59 3.66 -23.01
C LEU A 133 1.62 2.54 -23.24
N ASN A 134 1.22 1.28 -23.09
CA ASN A 134 2.10 0.12 -23.21
C ASN A 134 1.38 -1.11 -23.80
N PRO A 135 0.95 -1.05 -25.09
CA PRO A 135 0.05 -2.05 -25.68
C PRO A 135 0.69 -3.43 -25.90
N HIS A 136 2.03 -3.52 -25.89
CA HIS A 136 2.77 -4.75 -26.20
C HIS A 136 3.80 -5.09 -25.13
N GLY A 137 3.66 -4.56 -23.92
CA GLY A 137 4.60 -4.83 -22.83
C GLY A 137 4.40 -6.23 -22.24
N GLU A 138 5.50 -6.92 -21.91
CA GLU A 138 5.44 -8.16 -21.13
C GLU A 138 4.78 -7.91 -19.76
N PHE A 139 5.05 -6.75 -19.14
CA PHE A 139 4.40 -6.26 -17.94
C PHE A 139 3.57 -5.02 -18.28
N LEU A 140 2.50 -4.76 -17.52
CA LEU A 140 1.68 -3.56 -17.72
C LEU A 140 2.49 -2.27 -17.53
N PHE A 141 3.43 -2.28 -16.61
CA PHE A 141 4.23 -1.09 -16.25
C PHE A 141 5.66 -1.22 -16.75
N MET A 142 5.88 -0.79 -18.00
CA MET A 142 7.19 -0.74 -18.63
C MET A 142 7.52 0.65 -19.14
N ASN A 143 8.80 0.99 -19.17
CA ASN A 143 9.33 2.19 -19.81
C ASN A 143 10.62 1.87 -20.55
N LYS A 144 10.67 2.21 -21.86
CA LYS A 144 11.82 1.94 -22.73
C LYS A 144 12.29 0.47 -22.67
N GLY A 145 11.34 -0.46 -22.75
CA GLY A 145 11.62 -1.90 -22.73
C GLY A 145 12.04 -2.47 -21.35
N LYS A 146 11.99 -1.67 -20.29
CA LYS A 146 12.34 -2.10 -18.93
C LYS A 146 11.14 -1.97 -18.01
N ARG A 147 10.95 -2.96 -17.13
CA ARG A 147 9.91 -2.95 -16.10
C ARG A 147 10.13 -1.79 -15.13
N ILE A 148 9.06 -1.10 -14.77
CA ILE A 148 9.08 0.00 -13.79
C ILE A 148 9.20 -0.59 -12.39
N LEU A 149 10.18 -0.10 -11.63
CA LEU A 149 10.49 -0.57 -10.29
C LEU A 149 9.71 0.22 -9.23
N GLU A 150 9.41 -0.41 -8.10
CA GLU A 150 8.72 0.17 -6.95
C GLU A 150 9.28 1.54 -6.53
N ASN A 151 10.60 1.68 -6.48
CA ASN A 151 11.23 2.93 -6.05
C ASN A 151 10.95 4.11 -7.00
N THR A 152 10.68 3.85 -8.28
CA THR A 152 10.33 4.92 -9.23
C THR A 152 8.91 5.42 -9.05
N PHE A 153 7.98 4.55 -8.68
CA PHE A 153 6.63 4.96 -8.26
C PHE A 153 6.67 5.84 -6.99
N ASN A 154 7.49 5.48 -6.00
CA ASN A 154 7.65 6.30 -4.79
C ASN A 154 8.23 7.68 -5.12
N LYS A 155 9.24 7.76 -6.01
CA LYS A 155 9.78 9.04 -6.47
C LYS A 155 8.72 9.88 -7.17
N ARG A 156 7.93 9.26 -8.06
CA ARG A 156 6.84 9.96 -8.77
C ARG A 156 5.79 10.48 -7.80
N LEU A 157 5.36 9.66 -6.83
CA LEU A 157 4.40 10.07 -5.82
C LEU A 157 4.90 11.26 -4.99
N ASN A 158 6.18 11.25 -4.60
CA ASN A 158 6.78 12.39 -3.88
C ASN A 158 6.69 13.67 -4.71
N SER A 159 7.07 13.64 -6.01
CA SER A 159 6.94 14.81 -6.89
C SER A 159 5.49 15.30 -7.00
N VAL A 160 4.52 14.39 -7.07
CA VAL A 160 3.09 14.74 -7.08
C VAL A 160 2.68 15.41 -5.76
N CYS A 161 3.13 14.88 -4.62
CA CYS A 161 2.85 15.48 -3.32
C CYS A 161 3.47 16.88 -3.19
N GLU A 162 4.71 17.07 -3.65
CA GLU A 162 5.40 18.36 -3.65
C GLU A 162 4.66 19.39 -4.51
N GLU A 163 4.24 19.02 -5.72
CA GLU A 163 3.52 19.89 -6.64
C GLU A 163 2.14 20.30 -6.10
N LEU A 164 1.48 19.40 -5.37
CA LEU A 164 0.21 19.65 -4.73
C LEU A 164 0.32 20.29 -3.33
N HIS A 165 1.55 20.57 -2.86
CA HIS A 165 1.81 21.08 -1.50
C HIS A 165 1.21 20.18 -0.39
N ILE A 166 1.26 18.85 -0.60
CA ILE A 166 0.82 17.84 0.36
C ILE A 166 2.06 17.23 1.02
N THR A 167 1.96 16.88 2.30
CA THR A 167 3.02 16.15 3.01
C THR A 167 3.42 14.89 2.23
N PRO A 168 4.71 14.69 1.89
CA PRO A 168 5.16 13.54 1.12
C PRO A 168 4.79 12.21 1.78
N LYS A 169 4.28 11.29 0.96
CA LYS A 169 3.80 9.99 1.39
C LYS A 169 4.35 8.89 0.46
N SER A 170 4.59 7.71 1.01
CA SER A 170 5.02 6.56 0.20
C SER A 170 3.82 5.81 -0.39
N THR A 171 4.07 4.98 -1.39
CA THR A 171 3.06 4.10 -2.00
C THR A 171 2.40 3.16 -0.97
N HIS A 172 3.11 2.77 0.10
CA HIS A 172 2.50 2.02 1.21
C HIS A 172 1.38 2.82 1.90
N LYS A 173 1.50 4.16 1.93
CA LYS A 173 0.46 5.03 2.50
C LYS A 173 -0.78 5.12 1.61
N ILE A 174 -0.65 4.97 0.28
CA ILE A 174 -1.79 4.81 -0.62
C ILE A 174 -2.60 3.56 -0.24
N ARG A 175 -1.94 2.41 -0.12
CA ARG A 175 -2.59 1.17 0.29
C ARG A 175 -3.26 1.29 1.67
N ARG A 176 -2.59 1.96 2.61
CA ARG A 176 -3.14 2.24 3.94
C ARG A 176 -4.40 3.11 3.85
N THR A 177 -4.37 4.14 3.01
CA THR A 177 -5.52 5.01 2.74
C THR A 177 -6.70 4.23 2.16
N TYR A 178 -6.45 3.32 1.21
CA TYR A 178 -7.47 2.45 0.63
C TYR A 178 -8.18 1.63 1.73
N GLY A 179 -7.42 0.90 2.55
CA GLY A 179 -8.00 0.11 3.65
C GLY A 179 -8.77 0.96 4.66
N THR A 180 -8.21 2.12 5.04
CA THR A 180 -8.88 3.10 5.91
C THR A 180 -10.20 3.58 5.29
N THR A 181 -10.21 3.86 3.98
CA THR A 181 -11.42 4.32 3.28
C THR A 181 -12.50 3.25 3.27
N LEU A 182 -12.14 1.98 3.08
CA LEU A 182 -13.11 0.87 3.15
C LEU A 182 -13.73 0.74 4.55
N ILE A 183 -12.90 0.83 5.60
CA ILE A 183 -13.35 0.79 7.00
C ILE A 183 -14.27 1.99 7.30
N ASP A 184 -13.87 3.20 6.94
CA ASP A 184 -14.65 4.43 7.16
C ASP A 184 -16.00 4.43 6.42
N ASN A 185 -16.16 3.57 5.40
CA ASN A 185 -17.40 3.35 4.68
C ASN A 185 -18.11 2.04 5.06
N SER A 186 -17.72 1.44 6.19
CA SER A 186 -18.39 0.25 6.77
C SER A 186 -18.40 -0.96 5.83
N VAL A 187 -17.39 -1.12 4.98
CA VAL A 187 -17.20 -2.34 4.21
C VAL A 187 -16.87 -3.48 5.15
N ASN A 188 -17.43 -4.66 4.89
CA ASN A 188 -17.25 -5.84 5.74
C ASN A 188 -15.75 -6.20 5.88
N GLU A 189 -15.31 -6.51 7.10
CA GLU A 189 -13.91 -6.82 7.43
C GLU A 189 -13.36 -8.00 6.60
N SER A 190 -14.19 -9.03 6.32
CA SER A 190 -13.76 -10.17 5.49
C SER A 190 -13.49 -9.74 4.04
N THR A 191 -14.34 -8.88 3.47
CA THR A 191 -14.15 -8.31 2.12
C THR A 191 -12.88 -7.48 2.06
N ILE A 192 -12.61 -6.67 3.09
CA ILE A 192 -11.38 -5.86 3.15
C ILE A 192 -10.15 -6.78 3.23
N ALA A 193 -10.18 -7.82 4.07
CA ALA A 193 -9.08 -8.78 4.23
C ALA A 193 -8.80 -9.51 2.90
N GLU A 194 -9.85 -9.95 2.20
CA GLU A 194 -9.76 -10.59 0.88
C GLU A 194 -9.12 -9.66 -0.15
N GLN A 195 -9.66 -8.45 -0.32
CA GLN A 195 -9.15 -7.44 -1.24
C GLN A 195 -7.68 -7.08 -0.98
N MET A 196 -7.32 -6.96 0.28
CA MET A 196 -5.97 -6.56 0.66
C MET A 196 -5.00 -7.73 0.83
N GLY A 197 -5.46 -8.98 0.81
CA GLY A 197 -4.61 -10.15 1.01
C GLY A 197 -3.95 -10.13 2.39
N HIS A 198 -4.75 -9.95 3.43
CA HIS A 198 -4.33 -10.06 4.82
C HIS A 198 -4.82 -11.41 5.38
N SER A 199 -3.88 -12.21 5.88
CA SER A 199 -4.18 -13.47 6.54
C SER A 199 -4.78 -13.31 7.94
N ASP A 200 -4.63 -12.12 8.55
CA ASP A 200 -5.07 -11.83 9.90
C ASP A 200 -5.76 -10.46 9.97
N ILE A 201 -7.01 -10.45 10.44
CA ILE A 201 -7.83 -9.25 10.67
C ILE A 201 -7.22 -8.36 11.76
N SER A 202 -6.48 -8.93 12.73
CA SER A 202 -5.80 -8.15 13.78
C SER A 202 -4.74 -7.21 13.21
N VAL A 203 -4.05 -7.63 12.16
CA VAL A 203 -3.11 -6.78 11.41
C VAL A 203 -3.82 -5.58 10.81
N MET A 204 -5.04 -5.79 10.31
CA MET A 204 -5.88 -4.70 9.79
C MET A 204 -6.21 -3.67 10.87
N LYS A 205 -6.67 -4.10 12.04
CA LYS A 205 -7.06 -3.20 13.16
C LYS A 205 -5.88 -2.36 13.65
N ASN A 206 -4.71 -2.93 13.73
CA ASN A 206 -3.49 -2.24 14.17
C ASN A 206 -2.92 -1.27 13.12
N TYR A 207 -3.03 -1.62 11.82
CA TYR A 207 -2.50 -0.81 10.73
C TYR A 207 -3.46 0.28 10.24
N TYR A 208 -4.78 0.09 10.37
CA TYR A 208 -5.82 1.00 9.84
C TYR A 208 -6.59 1.76 10.91
N TYR A 209 -5.97 1.94 12.10
CA TYR A 209 -6.57 2.64 13.23
C TYR A 209 -6.92 4.12 12.94
N TYR A 210 -6.38 4.70 11.88
CA TYR A 210 -6.60 6.11 11.54
C TYR A 210 -7.77 6.25 10.57
N SER A 211 -8.84 6.96 10.98
CA SER A 211 -9.86 7.43 10.04
C SER A 211 -9.32 8.60 9.20
N ASN A 212 -9.56 8.60 7.88
CA ASN A 212 -9.17 9.70 6.99
C ASN A 212 -10.18 10.85 6.99
N LYS A 213 -11.31 10.70 7.67
CA LYS A 213 -12.39 11.69 7.75
C LYS A 213 -11.94 12.99 8.41
N SER A 214 -12.40 14.11 7.85
CA SER A 214 -12.22 15.44 8.42
C SER A 214 -12.99 15.57 9.74
N LYS A 215 -12.62 16.56 10.57
CA LYS A 215 -13.34 16.86 11.80
C LYS A 215 -14.83 17.16 11.51
N SER A 216 -15.13 17.91 10.45
CA SER A 216 -16.50 18.23 10.06
C SER A 216 -17.31 16.99 9.66
N THR A 217 -16.72 16.07 8.91
CA THR A 217 -17.36 14.80 8.53
C THR A 217 -17.63 13.94 9.77
N LYS A 218 -16.68 13.84 10.71
CA LYS A 218 -16.86 13.11 11.98
C LYS A 218 -17.98 13.68 12.81
N LEU A 219 -18.07 15.02 12.94
CA LEU A 219 -19.15 15.68 13.68
C LEU A 219 -20.52 15.37 13.06
N LYS A 220 -20.64 15.41 11.71
CA LYS A 220 -21.88 15.02 11.02
C LYS A 220 -22.26 13.57 11.25
N GLN A 221 -21.28 12.66 11.27
CA GLN A 221 -21.52 11.23 11.56
C GLN A 221 -22.01 11.03 13.01
N LEU A 222 -21.37 11.72 13.97
CA LEU A 222 -21.78 11.68 15.38
C LEU A 222 -23.19 12.26 15.56
N ASP A 223 -23.46 13.42 14.98
CA ASP A 223 -24.77 14.07 15.03
C ASP A 223 -25.89 13.14 14.49
N LYS A 224 -25.62 12.51 13.34
CA LYS A 224 -26.57 11.50 12.79
C LYS A 224 -26.77 10.28 13.69
N ALA A 225 -25.72 9.85 14.40
CA ALA A 225 -25.76 8.62 15.19
C ALA A 225 -26.38 8.82 16.59
N ILE A 226 -26.27 10.01 17.19
CA ILE A 226 -26.69 10.31 18.57
C ILE A 226 -27.82 11.33 18.65
N ASN A 227 -28.49 11.63 17.54
CA ASN A 227 -29.65 12.50 17.51
C ASN A 227 -30.89 11.72 17.96
N PHE A 228 -31.14 11.74 19.27
CA PHE A 228 -32.28 11.09 19.94
C PHE A 228 -33.49 12.02 19.95
#